data_3fa522270585256b6a92af46d003eec3
#
_entry.id   3fa522270585256b6a92af46d003eec3
#
_cell.length_a   1.000
_cell.length_b   1.000
_cell.length_c   1.000
_cell.angle_alpha   90.00
_cell.angle_beta   90.00
_cell.angle_gamma   90.00
#
_symmetry.space_group_name_H-M   'P 1'
#
loop_
_entity.id
_entity.type
_entity.pdbx_description
1 polymer ?
#
loop_
_entity_poly.entity_id
_entity_poly.type
_entity_poly.pdbx_seq_one_letter_code
_entity_poly.pdbx_strand_id
1 'polypeptide(L)'
;MNQIFMKEKKVIPLVFSMSMPMVLSMMVNSLFNIVDSYFVAKVSEAAMTALSLVYPAQLVVTAISVGFGIGINVLIAFYMGAGEKDKANIAASLGTALSLLHGILITVVYRLIMPHFLGMFTKDVEVLGLGIVYSNIAFAFAPIVSTGITYEKIFQSVGRMKVSMISMMVGFVANIILDPLMIFGIGPFPRMETAGAAWATGTGQVLTLLCYFGFYFCRPIPVKINLQNVKWDSAIAGRLYSVGVPAALNMALSSVLLSVINGILSVFGQGYVLVFGAYYKLQSFIYLPVSGIIQGIRPLVGYNYGAGEHKRVTHIFYTALVMAVVIMTAGTILCWAVPGWLIGLFTTNPDTIVLGIDALRMISLGFIISAVSVTCQGALEGLGKGTPSLVISLARYLFLIIPAAFILSKVMQSANGVWLAFPVTEVIAAVISVLVYKRQHHDTEG
;
A
#
# COMPACT_ATOMS: atom_id res chain seq x y z
N MET A 1 17.15 22.23 8.09
CA MET A 1 17.73 21.04 8.74
C MET A 1 18.51 20.27 7.69
N ASN A 2 19.77 20.04 7.96
CA ASN A 2 20.64 19.31 7.03
C ASN A 2 20.25 17.82 7.05
N GLN A 3 20.11 17.17 5.90
CA GLN A 3 19.76 15.73 5.82
C GLN A 3 20.88 14.79 6.24
N ILE A 4 22.01 15.33 6.67
CA ILE A 4 23.16 14.62 7.20
C ILE A 4 22.77 13.63 8.31
N PHE A 5 21.69 13.89 9.04
CA PHE A 5 21.19 12.96 10.07
C PHE A 5 20.86 11.56 9.53
N MET A 6 20.49 11.41 8.23
CA MET A 6 20.26 10.10 7.61
C MET A 6 21.55 9.31 7.44
N LYS A 7 22.70 10.02 7.35
CA LYS A 7 24.03 9.43 7.22
C LYS A 7 24.72 9.25 8.58
N GLU A 8 24.50 10.13 9.55
CA GLU A 8 25.31 10.18 10.79
C GLU A 8 24.66 9.50 12.00
N LYS A 9 23.33 9.53 12.12
CA LYS A 9 22.63 8.93 13.28
C LYS A 9 22.85 7.42 13.35
N LYS A 10 22.91 6.84 14.56
CA LYS A 10 22.88 5.40 14.79
C LYS A 10 21.69 4.76 14.05
N VAL A 11 21.93 3.63 13.36
CA VAL A 11 20.96 3.05 12.42
C VAL A 11 19.66 2.62 13.11
N ILE A 12 19.73 1.92 14.24
CA ILE A 12 18.53 1.40 14.92
C ILE A 12 17.57 2.53 15.32
N PRO A 13 17.96 3.57 16.09
CA PRO A 13 17.05 4.66 16.43
C PRO A 13 16.63 5.49 15.20
N LEU A 14 17.45 5.53 14.15
CA LEU A 14 17.09 6.20 12.90
C LEU A 14 15.95 5.47 12.18
N VAL A 15 16.08 4.16 11.95
CA VAL A 15 15.05 3.32 11.33
C VAL A 15 13.77 3.40 12.16
N PHE A 16 13.83 3.28 13.47
CA PHE A 16 12.67 3.38 14.35
C PHE A 16 11.97 4.76 14.21
N SER A 17 12.74 5.86 14.26
CA SER A 17 12.19 7.22 14.16
C SER A 17 11.56 7.54 12.82
N MET A 18 12.01 6.87 11.75
CA MET A 18 11.46 7.03 10.40
C MET A 18 10.25 6.11 10.17
N SER A 19 10.25 4.92 10.76
CA SER A 19 9.20 3.92 10.54
C SER A 19 7.97 4.15 11.42
N MET A 20 8.14 4.51 12.70
CA MET A 20 7.01 4.65 13.63
C MET A 20 5.92 5.63 13.19
N PRO A 21 6.24 6.83 12.65
CA PRO A 21 5.19 7.71 12.13
C PRO A 21 4.40 7.06 11.00
N MET A 22 5.04 6.26 10.14
CA MET A 22 4.37 5.57 9.04
C MET A 22 3.50 4.41 9.52
N VAL A 23 3.98 3.64 10.50
CA VAL A 23 3.19 2.59 11.16
C VAL A 23 1.89 3.18 11.74
N LEU A 24 2.01 4.28 12.50
CA LEU A 24 0.85 4.95 13.07
C LEU A 24 -0.12 5.46 11.99
N SER A 25 0.41 6.07 10.93
CA SER A 25 -0.42 6.54 9.80
C SER A 25 -1.18 5.39 9.14
N MET A 26 -0.54 4.24 8.94
CA MET A 26 -1.17 3.07 8.36
C MET A 26 -2.27 2.46 9.24
N MET A 27 -2.03 2.44 10.56
CA MET A 27 -3.06 1.99 11.50
C MET A 27 -4.29 2.91 11.49
N VAL A 28 -4.09 4.22 11.48
CA VAL A 28 -5.19 5.19 11.41
C VAL A 28 -5.91 5.12 10.06
N ASN A 29 -5.18 4.92 8.96
CA ASN A 29 -5.78 4.68 7.64
C ASN A 29 -6.66 3.43 7.61
N SER A 30 -6.22 2.35 8.25
CA SER A 30 -7.05 1.14 8.35
C SER A 30 -8.33 1.38 9.17
N LEU A 31 -8.22 2.10 10.29
CA LEU A 31 -9.36 2.47 11.11
C LEU A 31 -10.36 3.36 10.32
N PHE A 32 -9.86 4.35 9.62
CA PHE A 32 -10.65 5.20 8.74
C PHE A 32 -11.46 4.37 7.72
N ASN A 33 -10.83 3.42 7.01
CA ASN A 33 -11.52 2.58 6.03
C ASN A 33 -12.64 1.73 6.66
N ILE A 34 -12.47 1.27 7.90
CA ILE A 34 -13.49 0.54 8.65
C ILE A 34 -14.67 1.45 8.98
N VAL A 35 -14.38 2.66 9.48
CA VAL A 35 -15.40 3.63 9.88
C VAL A 35 -16.22 4.12 8.68
N ASP A 36 -15.57 4.45 7.56
CA ASP A 36 -16.23 4.82 6.31
C ASP A 36 -17.20 3.72 5.85
N SER A 37 -16.71 2.48 5.76
CA SER A 37 -17.55 1.33 5.38
C SER A 37 -18.73 1.10 6.34
N TYR A 38 -18.54 1.34 7.64
CA TYR A 38 -19.61 1.23 8.64
C TYR A 38 -20.73 2.25 8.42
N PHE A 39 -20.38 3.50 8.14
CA PHE A 39 -21.39 4.53 7.89
C PHE A 39 -22.14 4.31 6.57
N VAL A 40 -21.44 3.89 5.51
CA VAL A 40 -22.09 3.56 4.23
C VAL A 40 -23.02 2.35 4.36
N ALA A 41 -22.63 1.31 5.10
CA ALA A 41 -23.49 0.16 5.35
C ALA A 41 -24.79 0.51 6.07
N LYS A 42 -24.83 1.61 6.81
CA LYS A 42 -26.05 2.13 7.46
C LYS A 42 -27.00 2.88 6.53
N VAL A 43 -26.55 3.25 5.34
CA VAL A 43 -27.41 3.93 4.35
C VAL A 43 -28.39 2.92 3.73
N SER A 44 -27.85 1.91 3.03
CA SER A 44 -28.62 0.80 2.45
C SER A 44 -27.69 -0.34 2.00
N GLU A 45 -28.24 -1.52 1.79
CA GLU A 45 -27.51 -2.64 1.20
C GLU A 45 -27.07 -2.33 -0.24
N ALA A 46 -27.93 -1.62 -1.01
CA ALA A 46 -27.61 -1.18 -2.36
C ALA A 46 -26.40 -0.22 -2.37
N ALA A 47 -26.33 0.71 -1.40
CA ALA A 47 -25.20 1.61 -1.23
C ALA A 47 -23.88 0.86 -0.98
N MET A 48 -23.91 -0.12 -0.06
CA MET A 48 -22.73 -0.92 0.26
C MET A 48 -22.29 -1.80 -0.93
N THR A 49 -23.26 -2.35 -1.67
CA THR A 49 -22.99 -3.12 -2.89
C THR A 49 -22.34 -2.23 -3.96
N ALA A 50 -22.89 -1.02 -4.17
CA ALA A 50 -22.35 -0.06 -5.13
C ALA A 50 -20.88 0.30 -4.81
N LEU A 51 -20.56 0.61 -3.54
CA LEU A 51 -19.18 0.88 -3.11
C LEU A 51 -18.26 -0.32 -3.34
N SER A 52 -18.73 -1.52 -3.02
CA SER A 52 -17.96 -2.76 -3.21
C SER A 52 -17.62 -2.99 -4.68
N LEU A 53 -18.51 -2.64 -5.61
CA LEU A 53 -18.25 -2.73 -7.05
C LEU A 53 -17.29 -1.64 -7.56
N VAL A 54 -17.26 -0.46 -6.93
CA VAL A 54 -16.32 0.64 -7.30
C VAL A 54 -14.93 0.41 -6.70
N TYR A 55 -14.84 -0.30 -5.57
CA TYR A 55 -13.59 -0.49 -4.82
C TYR A 55 -12.40 -1.02 -5.64
N PRO A 56 -12.54 -2.03 -6.53
CA PRO A 56 -11.43 -2.48 -7.38
C PRO A 56 -10.85 -1.36 -8.25
N ALA A 57 -11.69 -0.48 -8.77
CA ALA A 57 -11.25 0.68 -9.55
C ALA A 57 -10.45 1.68 -8.68
N GLN A 58 -10.87 1.92 -7.43
CA GLN A 58 -10.14 2.74 -6.47
C GLN A 58 -8.75 2.15 -6.13
N LEU A 59 -8.64 0.82 -6.02
CA LEU A 59 -7.36 0.15 -5.81
C LEU A 59 -6.38 0.40 -6.95
N VAL A 60 -6.84 0.40 -8.20
CA VAL A 60 -5.98 0.70 -9.37
C VAL A 60 -5.49 2.14 -9.31
N VAL A 61 -6.37 3.10 -9.00
CA VAL A 61 -5.99 4.52 -8.83
C VAL A 61 -4.94 4.68 -7.75
N THR A 62 -5.15 4.01 -6.61
CA THR A 62 -4.20 4.02 -5.48
C THR A 62 -2.87 3.39 -5.88
N ALA A 63 -2.89 2.25 -6.58
CA ALA A 63 -1.69 1.56 -7.04
C ALA A 63 -0.86 2.44 -7.98
N ILE A 64 -1.49 3.12 -8.94
CA ILE A 64 -0.81 4.04 -9.85
C ILE A 64 -0.20 5.20 -9.07
N SER A 65 -0.96 5.86 -8.19
CA SER A 65 -0.53 7.05 -7.45
C SER A 65 0.58 6.73 -6.45
N VAL A 66 0.43 5.66 -5.67
CA VAL A 66 1.42 5.23 -4.67
C VAL A 66 2.66 4.67 -5.36
N GLY A 67 2.50 3.83 -6.40
CA GLY A 67 3.62 3.27 -7.15
C GLY A 67 4.49 4.37 -7.75
N PHE A 68 3.90 5.31 -8.47
CA PHE A 68 4.64 6.43 -9.04
C PHE A 68 5.28 7.30 -7.96
N GLY A 69 4.57 7.54 -6.85
CA GLY A 69 5.08 8.23 -5.67
C GLY A 69 6.31 7.56 -5.05
N ILE A 70 6.39 6.22 -5.04
CA ILE A 70 7.58 5.47 -4.59
C ILE A 70 8.77 5.82 -5.49
N GLY A 71 8.58 5.87 -6.81
CA GLY A 71 9.62 6.30 -7.76
C GLY A 71 10.15 7.71 -7.42
N ILE A 72 9.25 8.67 -7.16
CA ILE A 72 9.61 10.03 -6.74
C ILE A 72 10.40 10.02 -5.43
N ASN A 73 9.93 9.29 -4.42
CA ASN A 73 10.57 9.19 -3.11
C ASN A 73 12.02 8.72 -3.22
N VAL A 74 12.22 7.62 -3.90
CA VAL A 74 13.52 6.96 -4.03
C VAL A 74 14.50 7.80 -4.83
N LEU A 75 14.03 8.37 -5.94
CA LEU A 75 14.90 9.14 -6.82
C LEU A 75 15.37 10.45 -6.17
N ILE A 76 14.46 11.15 -5.47
CA ILE A 76 14.82 12.33 -4.70
C ILE A 76 15.82 11.97 -3.60
N ALA A 77 15.54 10.91 -2.82
CA ALA A 77 16.43 10.48 -1.75
C ALA A 77 17.82 10.14 -2.28
N PHE A 78 17.92 9.42 -3.40
CA PHE A 78 19.17 9.08 -4.07
C PHE A 78 19.95 10.34 -4.47
N TYR A 79 19.35 11.26 -5.22
CA TYR A 79 20.05 12.47 -5.68
C TYR A 79 20.45 13.39 -4.52
N MET A 80 19.64 13.43 -3.46
CA MET A 80 20.01 14.17 -2.25
C MET A 80 21.20 13.54 -1.53
N GLY A 81 21.29 12.23 -1.49
CA GLY A 81 22.44 11.48 -0.97
C GLY A 81 23.71 11.71 -1.80
N ALA A 82 23.57 11.69 -3.12
CA ALA A 82 24.65 11.95 -4.07
C ALA A 82 25.11 13.44 -4.11
N GLY A 83 24.41 14.33 -3.40
CA GLY A 83 24.72 15.77 -3.42
C GLY A 83 24.19 16.50 -4.67
N GLU A 84 23.45 15.83 -5.55
CA GLU A 84 22.91 16.34 -6.81
C GLU A 84 21.55 17.04 -6.62
N LYS A 85 21.54 18.15 -5.88
CA LYS A 85 20.30 18.85 -5.49
C LYS A 85 19.45 19.31 -6.68
N ASP A 86 20.08 19.72 -7.78
CA ASP A 86 19.35 20.17 -8.96
C ASP A 86 18.56 19.03 -9.60
N LYS A 87 19.14 17.83 -9.69
CA LYS A 87 18.41 16.65 -10.16
C LYS A 87 17.29 16.24 -9.21
N ALA A 88 17.50 16.39 -7.90
CA ALA A 88 16.43 16.14 -6.91
C ALA A 88 15.27 17.15 -7.09
N ASN A 89 15.56 18.43 -7.35
CA ASN A 89 14.54 19.45 -7.63
C ASN A 89 13.79 19.16 -8.93
N ILE A 90 14.49 18.74 -9.98
CA ILE A 90 13.86 18.32 -11.26
C ILE A 90 12.97 17.10 -11.02
N ALA A 91 13.47 16.07 -10.32
CA ALA A 91 12.69 14.86 -10.02
C ALA A 91 11.41 15.18 -9.23
N ALA A 92 11.48 16.09 -8.25
CA ALA A 92 10.33 16.51 -7.48
C ALA A 92 9.33 17.32 -8.33
N SER A 93 9.82 18.28 -9.13
CA SER A 93 8.95 19.16 -9.93
C SER A 93 8.31 18.39 -11.10
N LEU A 94 9.10 17.63 -11.84
CA LEU A 94 8.61 16.79 -12.94
C LEU A 94 7.70 15.69 -12.42
N GLY A 95 8.08 15.03 -11.30
CA GLY A 95 7.25 14.03 -10.65
C GLY A 95 5.90 14.57 -10.21
N THR A 96 5.85 15.78 -9.65
CA THR A 96 4.60 16.44 -9.27
C THR A 96 3.73 16.75 -10.49
N ALA A 97 4.30 17.26 -11.57
CA ALA A 97 3.58 17.56 -12.80
C ALA A 97 3.01 16.28 -13.45
N LEU A 98 3.81 15.21 -13.52
CA LEU A 98 3.36 13.92 -14.04
C LEU A 98 2.28 13.27 -13.16
N SER A 99 2.39 13.36 -11.83
CA SER A 99 1.34 12.87 -10.92
C SER A 99 0.03 13.59 -11.11
N LEU A 100 0.07 14.92 -11.27
CA LEU A 100 -1.13 15.71 -11.57
C LEU A 100 -1.75 15.28 -12.91
N LEU A 101 -0.91 15.09 -13.93
CA LEU A 101 -1.35 14.59 -15.24
C LEU A 101 -1.99 13.20 -15.13
N HIS A 102 -1.37 12.27 -14.40
CA HIS A 102 -1.97 10.95 -14.13
C HIS A 102 -3.33 11.08 -13.46
N GLY A 103 -3.46 11.93 -12.44
CA GLY A 103 -4.73 12.17 -11.76
C GLY A 103 -5.81 12.69 -12.70
N ILE A 104 -5.47 13.63 -13.59
CA ILE A 104 -6.40 14.17 -14.61
C ILE A 104 -6.79 13.06 -15.60
N LEU A 105 -5.83 12.30 -16.10
CA LEU A 105 -6.09 11.19 -17.03
C LEU A 105 -6.99 10.12 -16.37
N ILE A 106 -6.73 9.77 -15.12
CA ILE A 106 -7.56 8.86 -14.33
C ILE A 106 -8.99 9.40 -14.25
N THR A 107 -9.18 10.67 -13.89
CA THR A 107 -10.52 11.28 -13.82
C THR A 107 -11.27 11.14 -15.14
N VAL A 108 -10.63 11.48 -16.27
CA VAL A 108 -11.27 11.42 -17.60
C VAL A 108 -11.58 9.97 -17.98
N VAL A 109 -10.62 9.07 -17.84
CA VAL A 109 -10.77 7.66 -18.23
C VAL A 109 -11.85 6.97 -17.39
N TYR A 110 -11.83 7.14 -16.08
CA TYR A 110 -12.83 6.49 -15.22
C TYR A 110 -14.23 7.06 -15.39
N ARG A 111 -14.37 8.36 -15.65
CA ARG A 111 -15.66 8.95 -15.95
C ARG A 111 -16.33 8.34 -17.20
N LEU A 112 -15.52 7.93 -18.17
CA LEU A 112 -16.01 7.29 -19.41
C LEU A 112 -16.26 5.79 -19.22
N ILE A 113 -15.39 5.10 -18.48
CA ILE A 113 -15.41 3.64 -18.37
C ILE A 113 -16.36 3.14 -17.27
N MET A 114 -16.50 3.85 -16.15
CA MET A 114 -17.24 3.36 -14.98
C MET A 114 -18.69 2.97 -15.25
N PRO A 115 -19.49 3.70 -16.04
CA PRO A 115 -20.86 3.26 -16.33
C PRO A 115 -20.90 1.89 -17.02
N HIS A 116 -20.01 1.65 -17.98
CA HIS A 116 -19.90 0.36 -18.66
C HIS A 116 -19.35 -0.73 -17.75
N PHE A 117 -18.31 -0.42 -16.96
CA PHE A 117 -17.71 -1.34 -16.02
C PHE A 117 -18.73 -1.83 -14.98
N LEU A 118 -19.46 -0.93 -14.33
CA LEU A 118 -20.48 -1.29 -13.35
C LEU A 118 -21.64 -2.08 -13.98
N GLY A 119 -22.05 -1.71 -15.20
CA GLY A 119 -23.10 -2.41 -15.94
C GLY A 119 -22.77 -3.85 -16.34
N MET A 120 -21.48 -4.26 -16.29
CA MET A 120 -21.07 -5.66 -16.46
C MET A 120 -21.33 -6.52 -15.21
N PHE A 121 -21.36 -5.90 -14.02
CA PHE A 121 -21.48 -6.61 -12.74
C PHE A 121 -22.88 -6.56 -12.14
N THR A 122 -23.66 -5.54 -12.46
CA THR A 122 -25.03 -5.41 -11.95
C THR A 122 -25.99 -4.88 -13.01
N LYS A 123 -27.23 -5.38 -12.97
CA LYS A 123 -28.36 -4.85 -13.74
C LYS A 123 -29.37 -4.11 -12.85
N ASP A 124 -29.13 -4.08 -11.55
CA ASP A 124 -29.93 -3.33 -10.61
C ASP A 124 -29.71 -1.82 -10.86
N VAL A 125 -30.78 -1.14 -11.22
CA VAL A 125 -30.75 0.28 -11.60
C VAL A 125 -30.37 1.17 -10.42
N GLU A 126 -30.77 0.81 -9.20
CA GLU A 126 -30.43 1.56 -7.98
C GLU A 126 -28.94 1.43 -7.68
N VAL A 127 -28.40 0.20 -7.62
CA VAL A 127 -26.97 -0.06 -7.38
C VAL A 127 -26.10 0.60 -8.44
N LEU A 128 -26.50 0.49 -9.72
CA LEU A 128 -25.78 1.12 -10.83
C LEU A 128 -25.78 2.65 -10.71
N GLY A 129 -26.92 3.25 -10.40
CA GLY A 129 -27.05 4.71 -10.21
C GLY A 129 -26.18 5.21 -9.06
N LEU A 130 -26.24 4.56 -7.89
CA LEU A 130 -25.43 4.90 -6.72
C LEU A 130 -23.92 4.75 -7.01
N GLY A 131 -23.52 3.68 -7.70
CA GLY A 131 -22.14 3.42 -8.08
C GLY A 131 -21.59 4.47 -9.06
N ILE A 132 -22.38 4.90 -10.04
CA ILE A 132 -21.99 5.95 -11.00
C ILE A 132 -21.83 7.30 -10.28
N VAL A 133 -22.78 7.67 -9.43
CA VAL A 133 -22.70 8.93 -8.66
C VAL A 133 -21.47 8.93 -7.76
N TYR A 134 -21.28 7.87 -6.98
CA TYR A 134 -20.13 7.72 -6.10
C TYR A 134 -18.82 7.81 -6.88
N SER A 135 -18.66 7.03 -7.94
CA SER A 135 -17.42 6.95 -8.72
C SER A 135 -17.10 8.27 -9.43
N ASN A 136 -18.10 8.97 -9.96
CA ASN A 136 -17.92 10.28 -10.59
C ASN A 136 -17.34 11.31 -9.61
N ILE A 137 -17.80 11.31 -8.36
CA ILE A 137 -17.30 12.21 -7.33
C ILE A 137 -15.91 11.74 -6.86
N ALA A 138 -15.76 10.47 -6.49
CA ALA A 138 -14.52 9.93 -5.96
C ALA A 138 -13.34 10.11 -6.94
N PHE A 139 -13.55 9.82 -8.24
CA PHE A 139 -12.49 9.97 -9.24
C PHE A 139 -12.26 11.41 -9.71
N ALA A 140 -13.20 12.33 -9.47
CA ALA A 140 -12.95 13.77 -9.68
C ALA A 140 -11.84 14.29 -8.74
N PHE A 141 -11.64 13.66 -7.59
CA PHE A 141 -10.57 13.98 -6.66
C PHE A 141 -9.23 13.30 -6.99
N ALA A 142 -9.14 12.46 -8.02
CA ALA A 142 -7.90 11.75 -8.37
C ALA A 142 -6.69 12.68 -8.59
N PRO A 143 -6.80 13.89 -9.19
CA PRO A 143 -5.68 14.83 -9.28
C PRO A 143 -5.18 15.28 -7.91
N ILE A 144 -6.09 15.52 -6.96
CA ILE A 144 -5.78 15.94 -5.59
C ILE A 144 -5.11 14.78 -4.84
N VAL A 145 -5.66 13.57 -4.94
CA VAL A 145 -5.11 12.35 -4.33
C VAL A 145 -3.69 12.08 -4.85
N SER A 146 -3.49 12.09 -6.18
CA SER A 146 -2.18 11.82 -6.77
C SER A 146 -1.15 12.88 -6.37
N THR A 147 -1.54 14.16 -6.35
CA THR A 147 -0.68 15.25 -5.90
C THR A 147 -0.39 15.14 -4.40
N GLY A 148 -1.38 14.82 -3.58
CA GLY A 148 -1.22 14.61 -2.13
C GLY A 148 -0.24 13.50 -1.81
N ILE A 149 -0.36 12.34 -2.48
CA ILE A 149 0.59 11.23 -2.37
C ILE A 149 1.99 11.66 -2.81
N THR A 150 2.12 12.46 -3.86
CA THR A 150 3.41 12.98 -4.31
C THR A 150 4.07 13.84 -3.23
N TYR A 151 3.36 14.79 -2.64
CA TYR A 151 3.89 15.58 -1.53
C TYR A 151 4.24 14.72 -0.31
N GLU A 152 3.41 13.73 0.02
CA GLU A 152 3.73 12.72 1.03
C GLU A 152 5.10 12.10 0.76
N LYS A 153 5.33 11.62 -0.46
CA LYS A 153 6.56 10.94 -0.84
C LYS A 153 7.77 11.89 -0.92
N ILE A 154 7.57 13.14 -1.29
CA ILE A 154 8.61 14.18 -1.24
C ILE A 154 9.01 14.46 0.23
N PHE A 155 8.05 14.63 1.16
CA PHE A 155 8.38 14.82 2.57
C PHE A 155 9.07 13.59 3.16
N GLN A 156 8.64 12.39 2.80
CA GLN A 156 9.28 11.14 3.21
C GLN A 156 10.73 11.05 2.69
N SER A 157 10.98 11.41 1.42
CA SER A 157 12.31 11.35 0.80
C SER A 157 13.36 12.22 1.50
N VAL A 158 12.91 13.31 2.11
CA VAL A 158 13.77 14.21 2.90
C VAL A 158 13.75 13.93 4.41
N GLY A 159 13.18 12.80 4.81
CA GLY A 159 13.15 12.35 6.22
C GLY A 159 12.14 13.05 7.11
N ARG A 160 11.17 13.75 6.55
CA ARG A 160 10.11 14.45 7.30
C ARG A 160 8.89 13.57 7.54
N MET A 161 9.09 12.33 8.03
CA MET A 161 8.01 11.36 8.27
C MET A 161 6.91 11.87 9.20
N LYS A 162 7.25 12.68 10.20
CA LYS A 162 6.26 13.28 11.10
C LYS A 162 5.31 14.23 10.36
N VAL A 163 5.80 14.95 9.35
CA VAL A 163 4.95 15.82 8.52
C VAL A 163 3.97 14.98 7.73
N SER A 164 4.45 13.89 7.09
CA SER A 164 3.58 12.95 6.38
C SER A 164 2.51 12.37 7.30
N MET A 165 2.89 11.91 8.50
CA MET A 165 1.95 11.39 9.48
C MET A 165 0.88 12.42 9.87
N ILE A 166 1.28 13.64 10.23
CA ILE A 166 0.33 14.67 10.66
C ILE A 166 -0.63 15.04 9.53
N SER A 167 -0.12 15.23 8.31
CA SER A 167 -0.96 15.62 7.17
C SER A 167 -1.98 14.53 6.82
N MET A 168 -1.57 13.26 6.83
CA MET A 168 -2.47 12.12 6.62
C MET A 168 -3.52 12.01 7.72
N MET A 169 -3.10 12.17 9.00
CA MET A 169 -4.02 12.13 10.14
C MET A 169 -5.08 13.23 10.06
N VAL A 170 -4.70 14.44 9.66
CA VAL A 170 -5.67 15.55 9.47
C VAL A 170 -6.75 15.13 8.47
N GLY A 171 -6.36 14.53 7.33
CA GLY A 171 -7.32 14.07 6.33
C GLY A 171 -8.22 12.94 6.81
N PHE A 172 -7.64 11.92 7.49
CA PHE A 172 -8.41 10.79 8.00
C PHE A 172 -9.38 11.18 9.12
N VAL A 173 -8.94 12.02 10.06
CA VAL A 173 -9.81 12.52 11.13
C VAL A 173 -10.92 13.41 10.57
N ALA A 174 -10.59 14.29 9.61
CA ALA A 174 -11.59 15.10 8.95
C ALA A 174 -12.64 14.26 8.22
N ASN A 175 -12.21 13.20 7.53
CA ASN A 175 -13.13 12.29 6.86
C ASN A 175 -14.06 11.58 7.87
N ILE A 176 -13.51 10.98 8.95
CA ILE A 176 -14.31 10.31 10.01
C ILE A 176 -15.38 11.25 10.58
N ILE A 177 -15.09 12.54 10.69
CA ILE A 177 -16.05 13.54 11.17
C ILE A 177 -17.06 13.89 10.06
N LEU A 178 -16.60 14.08 8.84
CA LEU A 178 -17.44 14.50 7.70
C LEU A 178 -18.38 13.41 7.20
N ASP A 179 -17.98 12.13 7.29
CA ASP A 179 -18.81 11.01 6.85
C ASP A 179 -20.22 11.04 7.44
N PRO A 180 -20.42 11.00 8.76
CA PRO A 180 -21.78 11.03 9.30
C PRO A 180 -22.50 12.35 9.02
N LEU A 181 -21.79 13.48 8.95
CA LEU A 181 -22.38 14.79 8.66
C LEU A 181 -22.94 14.86 7.24
N MET A 182 -22.19 14.41 6.25
CA MET A 182 -22.59 14.47 4.83
C MET A 182 -23.48 13.31 4.40
N ILE A 183 -23.24 12.09 4.94
CA ILE A 183 -24.05 10.91 4.62
C ILE A 183 -25.47 11.09 5.14
N PHE A 184 -25.63 11.45 6.39
CA PHE A 184 -26.95 11.52 7.06
C PHE A 184 -27.58 12.91 7.06
N GLY A 185 -26.85 13.96 6.64
CA GLY A 185 -27.35 15.33 6.62
C GLY A 185 -27.47 15.94 8.00
N ILE A 186 -26.39 15.87 8.79
CA ILE A 186 -26.38 16.43 10.16
C ILE A 186 -25.85 17.86 10.14
N GLY A 187 -26.55 18.76 10.82
CA GLY A 187 -26.18 20.19 10.92
C GLY A 187 -26.42 20.96 9.62
N PRO A 188 -25.42 21.67 9.08
CA PRO A 188 -25.60 22.50 7.87
C PRO A 188 -25.56 21.71 6.57
N PHE A 189 -25.27 20.38 6.61
CA PHE A 189 -25.10 19.56 5.44
C PHE A 189 -26.43 18.93 4.99
N PRO A 190 -26.74 18.91 3.68
CA PRO A 190 -27.85 18.12 3.15
C PRO A 190 -27.52 16.62 3.26
N ARG A 191 -28.55 15.79 3.35
CA ARG A 191 -28.40 14.34 3.30
C ARG A 191 -27.98 13.91 1.90
N MET A 192 -26.76 13.40 1.75
CA MET A 192 -26.17 13.04 0.46
C MET A 192 -25.96 11.52 0.28
N GLU A 193 -26.14 10.72 1.32
CA GLU A 193 -26.00 9.26 1.28
C GLU A 193 -24.60 8.82 0.73
N THR A 194 -24.55 7.97 -0.31
CA THR A 194 -23.30 7.53 -0.93
C THR A 194 -22.47 8.66 -1.53
N ALA A 195 -23.12 9.68 -2.09
CA ALA A 195 -22.44 10.88 -2.57
C ALA A 195 -21.74 11.61 -1.41
N GLY A 196 -22.35 11.63 -0.22
CA GLY A 196 -21.78 12.21 0.99
C GLY A 196 -20.47 11.54 1.40
N ALA A 197 -20.39 10.21 1.35
CA ALA A 197 -19.16 9.47 1.62
C ALA A 197 -18.04 9.84 0.62
N ALA A 198 -18.36 9.95 -0.68
CA ALA A 198 -17.39 10.36 -1.69
C ALA A 198 -16.89 11.81 -1.48
N TRP A 199 -17.76 12.74 -1.16
CA TRP A 199 -17.41 14.11 -0.83
C TRP A 199 -16.60 14.23 0.45
N ALA A 200 -16.94 13.49 1.50
CA ALA A 200 -16.21 13.49 2.76
C ALA A 200 -14.78 12.98 2.57
N THR A 201 -14.62 11.86 1.83
CA THR A 201 -13.31 11.32 1.47
C THR A 201 -12.52 12.32 0.64
N GLY A 202 -13.12 12.89 -0.41
CA GLY A 202 -12.48 13.90 -1.26
C GLY A 202 -12.05 15.14 -0.47
N THR A 203 -12.89 15.65 0.43
CA THR A 203 -12.58 16.79 1.30
C THR A 203 -11.44 16.46 2.26
N GLY A 204 -11.40 15.25 2.82
CA GLY A 204 -10.28 14.78 3.63
C GLY A 204 -8.95 14.81 2.86
N GLN A 205 -8.97 14.40 1.57
CA GLN A 205 -7.78 14.45 0.71
C GLN A 205 -7.35 15.91 0.40
N VAL A 206 -8.31 16.81 0.18
CA VAL A 206 -8.02 18.25 0.03
C VAL A 206 -7.34 18.81 1.28
N LEU A 207 -7.86 18.51 2.47
CA LEU A 207 -7.27 18.97 3.73
C LEU A 207 -5.88 18.38 3.95
N THR A 208 -5.65 17.13 3.59
CA THR A 208 -4.33 16.50 3.60
C THR A 208 -3.36 17.28 2.70
N LEU A 209 -3.75 17.57 1.47
CA LEU A 209 -2.91 18.32 0.52
C LEU A 209 -2.65 19.76 0.99
N LEU A 210 -3.67 20.45 1.51
CA LEU A 210 -3.51 21.79 2.09
C LEU A 210 -2.56 21.78 3.28
N CYS A 211 -2.60 20.73 4.11
CA CYS A 211 -1.68 20.56 5.22
C CYS A 211 -0.24 20.40 4.71
N TYR A 212 -0.01 19.61 3.66
CA TYR A 212 1.30 19.51 3.00
C TYR A 212 1.79 20.85 2.45
N PHE A 213 0.93 21.63 1.80
CA PHE A 213 1.28 22.96 1.31
C PHE A 213 1.62 23.90 2.48
N GLY A 214 0.84 23.87 3.56
CA GLY A 214 1.13 24.65 4.77
C GLY A 214 2.53 24.32 5.32
N PHE A 215 2.87 23.04 5.47
CA PHE A 215 4.21 22.65 5.90
C PHE A 215 5.30 23.02 4.90
N TYR A 216 5.05 22.90 3.59
CA TYR A 216 6.00 23.23 2.55
C TYR A 216 6.38 24.72 2.58
N PHE A 217 5.40 25.60 2.73
CA PHE A 217 5.63 27.06 2.76
C PHE A 217 6.14 27.56 4.13
N CYS A 218 5.62 27.02 5.25
CA CYS A 218 6.00 27.45 6.59
C CYS A 218 7.35 26.87 7.07
N ARG A 219 7.71 25.67 6.58
CA ARG A 219 8.93 24.97 6.98
C ARG A 219 9.65 24.41 5.76
N PRO A 220 10.41 25.24 5.03
CA PRO A 220 11.02 24.84 3.78
C PRO A 220 11.86 23.59 3.92
N ILE A 221 11.74 22.69 2.93
CA ILE A 221 12.53 21.50 2.76
C ILE A 221 13.68 21.76 1.79
N PRO A 222 14.74 20.94 1.79
CA PRO A 222 15.92 21.16 0.91
C PRO A 222 15.61 20.96 -0.57
N VAL A 223 14.47 20.34 -0.91
CA VAL A 223 14.03 20.13 -2.29
C VAL A 223 12.99 21.19 -2.66
N LYS A 224 13.22 21.85 -3.80
CA LYS A 224 12.35 22.91 -4.31
C LYS A 224 11.48 22.38 -5.46
N ILE A 225 10.17 22.54 -5.30
CA ILE A 225 9.19 22.25 -6.35
C ILE A 225 8.89 23.60 -7.02
N ASN A 226 9.29 23.72 -8.29
CA ASN A 226 9.13 24.98 -9.03
C ASN A 226 8.78 24.66 -10.50
N LEU A 227 7.89 25.47 -11.08
CA LEU A 227 7.55 25.38 -12.50
C LEU A 227 8.77 25.51 -13.42
N GLN A 228 9.79 26.31 -13.03
CA GLN A 228 11.04 26.43 -13.76
C GLN A 228 11.86 25.12 -13.83
N ASN A 229 11.66 24.22 -12.87
CA ASN A 229 12.29 22.91 -12.82
C ASN A 229 11.44 21.82 -13.50
N VAL A 230 10.24 22.15 -13.99
CA VAL A 230 9.43 21.24 -14.83
C VAL A 230 10.02 21.24 -16.24
N LYS A 231 11.24 20.70 -16.36
CA LYS A 231 11.89 20.45 -17.64
C LYS A 231 11.74 18.96 -17.94
N TRP A 232 11.37 18.63 -19.17
CA TRP A 232 11.34 17.23 -19.58
C TRP A 232 12.78 16.70 -19.62
N ASP A 233 13.08 15.84 -18.69
CA ASP A 233 14.32 15.07 -18.64
C ASP A 233 13.95 13.59 -18.78
N SER A 234 14.26 13.03 -19.96
CA SER A 234 13.91 11.65 -20.28
C SER A 234 14.61 10.63 -19.38
N ALA A 235 15.80 10.94 -18.89
CA ALA A 235 16.54 10.07 -17.99
C ALA A 235 15.89 10.06 -16.60
N ILE A 236 15.49 11.21 -16.07
CA ILE A 236 14.78 11.32 -14.79
C ILE A 236 13.38 10.71 -14.91
N ALA A 237 12.63 11.04 -15.98
CA ALA A 237 11.31 10.43 -16.22
C ALA A 237 11.42 8.91 -16.33
N GLY A 238 12.35 8.39 -17.11
CA GLY A 238 12.58 6.95 -17.25
C GLY A 238 12.88 6.26 -15.92
N ARG A 239 13.67 6.88 -15.05
CA ARG A 239 13.96 6.37 -13.70
C ARG A 239 12.74 6.42 -12.79
N LEU A 240 11.90 7.46 -12.84
CA LEU A 240 10.65 7.54 -12.09
C LEU A 240 9.72 6.36 -12.43
N TYR A 241 9.55 6.10 -13.73
CA TYR A 241 8.70 4.99 -14.20
C TYR A 241 9.32 3.61 -13.97
N SER A 242 10.66 3.47 -14.07
CA SER A 242 11.34 2.18 -13.83
C SER A 242 11.20 1.66 -12.40
N VAL A 243 10.92 2.53 -11.44
CA VAL A 243 10.59 2.16 -10.07
C VAL A 243 9.07 2.19 -9.83
N GLY A 244 8.40 3.22 -10.34
CA GLY A 244 6.99 3.46 -10.08
C GLY A 244 6.06 2.42 -10.69
N VAL A 245 6.28 2.01 -11.95
CA VAL A 245 5.44 1.01 -12.62
C VAL A 245 5.57 -0.36 -11.95
N PRO A 246 6.78 -0.90 -11.68
CA PRO A 246 6.92 -2.13 -10.93
C PRO A 246 6.26 -2.07 -9.55
N ALA A 247 6.38 -0.96 -8.82
CA ALA A 247 5.76 -0.81 -7.52
C ALA A 247 4.21 -0.82 -7.59
N ALA A 248 3.63 -0.19 -8.61
CA ALA A 248 2.18 -0.24 -8.86
C ALA A 248 1.71 -1.66 -9.20
N LEU A 249 2.46 -2.38 -10.05
CA LEU A 249 2.16 -3.77 -10.39
C LEU A 249 2.27 -4.71 -9.18
N ASN A 250 3.24 -4.49 -8.29
CA ASN A 250 3.35 -5.24 -7.04
C ASN A 250 2.08 -5.17 -6.20
N MET A 251 1.44 -4.00 -6.12
CA MET A 251 0.18 -3.83 -5.40
C MET A 251 -0.97 -4.60 -6.09
N ALA A 252 -1.02 -4.60 -7.41
CA ALA A 252 -2.05 -5.31 -8.17
C ALA A 252 -1.93 -6.84 -8.07
N LEU A 253 -0.72 -7.38 -7.98
CA LEU A 253 -0.50 -8.83 -7.87
C LEU A 253 -1.14 -9.46 -6.64
N SER A 254 -1.22 -8.74 -5.51
CA SER A 254 -1.90 -9.24 -4.32
C SER A 254 -3.40 -9.46 -4.53
N SER A 255 -4.05 -8.63 -5.34
CA SER A 255 -5.46 -8.79 -5.69
C SER A 255 -5.70 -9.98 -6.64
N VAL A 256 -4.77 -10.22 -7.56
CA VAL A 256 -4.80 -11.40 -8.44
C VAL A 256 -4.68 -12.67 -7.61
N LEU A 257 -3.72 -12.73 -6.67
CA LEU A 257 -3.57 -13.85 -5.76
C LEU A 257 -4.88 -14.15 -5.03
N LEU A 258 -5.49 -13.12 -4.41
CA LEU A 258 -6.73 -13.27 -3.65
C LEU A 258 -7.86 -13.85 -4.53
N SER A 259 -8.01 -13.36 -5.75
CA SER A 259 -9.06 -13.82 -6.67
C SER A 259 -8.86 -15.27 -7.09
N VAL A 260 -7.63 -15.66 -7.43
CA VAL A 260 -7.32 -17.02 -7.89
C VAL A 260 -7.46 -18.03 -6.75
N ILE A 261 -6.97 -17.71 -5.55
CA ILE A 261 -7.10 -18.60 -4.38
C ILE A 261 -8.56 -18.77 -3.98
N ASN A 262 -9.38 -17.71 -4.03
CA ASN A 262 -10.82 -17.82 -3.82
C ASN A 262 -11.47 -18.75 -4.85
N GLY A 263 -11.06 -18.69 -6.11
CA GLY A 263 -11.52 -19.60 -7.16
C GLY A 263 -11.16 -21.06 -6.87
N ILE A 264 -9.95 -21.34 -6.39
CA ILE A 264 -9.55 -22.71 -5.99
C ILE A 264 -10.37 -23.20 -4.79
N LEU A 265 -10.55 -22.35 -3.78
CA LEU A 265 -11.26 -22.69 -2.54
C LEU A 265 -12.76 -22.86 -2.73
N SER A 266 -13.38 -22.16 -3.69
CA SER A 266 -14.81 -22.27 -3.97
C SER A 266 -15.25 -23.69 -4.35
N VAL A 267 -14.33 -24.51 -4.90
CA VAL A 267 -14.57 -25.94 -5.24
C VAL A 267 -14.79 -26.78 -3.97
N PHE A 268 -14.18 -26.38 -2.84
CA PHE A 268 -14.29 -27.09 -1.56
C PHE A 268 -15.48 -26.62 -0.73
N GLY A 269 -16.06 -25.45 -1.02
CA GLY A 269 -17.25 -24.90 -0.36
C GLY A 269 -17.08 -23.46 0.11
N GLN A 270 -18.22 -22.80 0.35
CA GLN A 270 -18.28 -21.38 0.73
C GLN A 270 -17.59 -21.07 2.07
N GLY A 271 -17.60 -22.02 3.01
CA GLY A 271 -16.93 -21.87 4.30
C GLY A 271 -15.42 -21.61 4.15
N TYR A 272 -14.75 -22.27 3.22
CA TYR A 272 -13.32 -22.07 2.94
C TYR A 272 -13.03 -20.70 2.33
N VAL A 273 -13.89 -20.21 1.45
CA VAL A 273 -13.79 -18.86 0.87
C VAL A 273 -13.94 -17.80 1.96
N LEU A 274 -14.92 -17.98 2.88
CA LEU A 274 -15.11 -17.09 4.02
C LEU A 274 -13.89 -17.09 4.93
N VAL A 275 -13.36 -18.27 5.26
CA VAL A 275 -12.15 -18.43 6.09
C VAL A 275 -10.95 -17.71 5.45
N PHE A 276 -10.75 -17.86 4.14
CA PHE A 276 -9.65 -17.17 3.44
C PHE A 276 -9.84 -15.63 3.45
N GLY A 277 -11.06 -15.16 3.27
CA GLY A 277 -11.37 -13.73 3.39
C GLY A 277 -11.10 -13.19 4.79
N ALA A 278 -11.47 -13.92 5.85
CA ALA A 278 -11.16 -13.57 7.23
C ALA A 278 -9.65 -13.57 7.49
N TYR A 279 -8.94 -14.62 7.05
CA TYR A 279 -7.49 -14.70 7.10
C TYR A 279 -6.83 -13.49 6.42
N TYR A 280 -7.25 -13.14 5.20
CA TYR A 280 -6.65 -12.04 4.45
C TYR A 280 -6.81 -10.68 5.17
N LYS A 281 -7.94 -10.45 5.82
CA LYS A 281 -8.15 -9.26 6.65
C LYS A 281 -7.23 -9.26 7.87
N LEU A 282 -7.13 -10.39 8.59
CA LEU A 282 -6.21 -10.53 9.74
C LEU A 282 -4.76 -10.35 9.32
N GLN A 283 -4.34 -10.99 8.22
CA GLN A 283 -3.02 -10.82 7.64
C GLN A 283 -2.73 -9.35 7.35
N SER A 284 -3.66 -8.62 6.74
CA SER A 284 -3.49 -7.22 6.43
C SER A 284 -3.13 -6.41 7.68
N PHE A 285 -3.80 -6.63 8.82
CA PHE A 285 -3.47 -5.96 10.07
C PHE A 285 -2.07 -6.29 10.59
N ILE A 286 -1.64 -7.55 10.49
CA ILE A 286 -0.30 -7.99 10.92
C ILE A 286 0.79 -7.38 10.02
N TYR A 287 0.51 -7.21 8.72
CA TYR A 287 1.44 -6.65 7.74
C TYR A 287 1.51 -5.11 7.76
N LEU A 288 0.51 -4.41 8.31
CA LEU A 288 0.51 -2.93 8.36
C LEU A 288 1.77 -2.34 9.03
N PRO A 289 2.21 -2.81 10.22
CA PRO A 289 3.43 -2.29 10.84
C PRO A 289 4.67 -2.55 9.98
N VAL A 290 4.77 -3.72 9.35
CA VAL A 290 5.88 -4.05 8.45
C VAL A 290 5.89 -3.13 7.23
N SER A 291 4.72 -2.87 6.65
CA SER A 291 4.58 -1.91 5.54
C SER A 291 5.01 -0.50 5.94
N GLY A 292 4.73 -0.08 7.19
CA GLY A 292 5.21 1.18 7.75
C GLY A 292 6.74 1.21 7.89
N ILE A 293 7.36 0.11 8.30
CA ILE A 293 8.83 -0.03 8.35
C ILE A 293 9.41 0.11 6.94
N ILE A 294 8.85 -0.59 5.96
CA ILE A 294 9.31 -0.52 4.58
C ILE A 294 9.21 0.91 4.02
N GLN A 295 8.13 1.62 4.29
CA GLN A 295 8.02 3.02 3.89
C GLN A 295 9.07 3.91 4.57
N GLY A 296 9.41 3.62 5.84
CA GLY A 296 10.43 4.35 6.58
C GLY A 296 11.85 4.12 6.05
N ILE A 297 12.18 2.90 5.62
CA ILE A 297 13.54 2.58 5.17
C ILE A 297 13.82 2.94 3.71
N ARG A 298 12.81 3.01 2.83
CA ARG A 298 13.02 3.33 1.41
C ARG A 298 13.87 4.60 1.20
N PRO A 299 13.53 5.76 1.78
CA PRO A 299 14.36 6.95 1.61
C PRO A 299 15.70 6.85 2.33
N LEU A 300 15.81 6.09 3.43
CA LEU A 300 17.09 5.86 4.09
C LEU A 300 18.04 5.05 3.21
N VAL A 301 17.53 3.99 2.59
CA VAL A 301 18.30 3.17 1.65
C VAL A 301 18.71 4.02 0.44
N GLY A 302 17.76 4.73 -0.20
CA GLY A 302 18.05 5.57 -1.36
C GLY A 302 19.08 6.65 -1.08
N TYR A 303 18.94 7.36 0.05
CA TYR A 303 19.87 8.41 0.44
C TYR A 303 21.29 7.87 0.72
N ASN A 304 21.42 6.82 1.53
CA ASN A 304 22.72 6.26 1.87
C ASN A 304 23.38 5.59 0.66
N TYR A 305 22.59 4.99 -0.23
CA TYR A 305 23.09 4.45 -1.50
C TYR A 305 23.63 5.55 -2.41
N GLY A 306 22.88 6.67 -2.59
CA GLY A 306 23.35 7.83 -3.34
C GLY A 306 24.59 8.47 -2.72
N ALA A 307 24.76 8.40 -1.40
CA ALA A 307 25.93 8.90 -0.69
C ALA A 307 27.14 7.95 -0.71
N GLY A 308 27.06 6.78 -1.36
CA GLY A 308 28.11 5.77 -1.40
C GLY A 308 28.30 4.98 -0.09
N GLU A 309 27.36 5.08 0.86
CA GLU A 309 27.44 4.44 2.18
C GLU A 309 26.86 3.01 2.17
N HIS A 310 27.42 2.12 1.35
CA HIS A 310 26.91 0.76 1.14
C HIS A 310 26.82 -0.09 2.42
N LYS A 311 27.83 -0.01 3.31
CA LYS A 311 27.80 -0.70 4.60
C LYS A 311 26.60 -0.25 5.45
N ARG A 312 26.24 1.02 5.35
CA ARG A 312 25.12 1.58 6.09
C ARG A 312 23.78 1.13 5.50
N VAL A 313 23.67 1.02 4.17
CA VAL A 313 22.52 0.42 3.50
C VAL A 313 22.29 -1.00 4.01
N THR A 314 23.34 -1.82 4.09
CA THR A 314 23.28 -3.18 4.64
C THR A 314 22.80 -3.20 6.10
N HIS A 315 23.30 -2.29 6.94
CA HIS A 315 22.86 -2.15 8.34
C HIS A 315 21.37 -1.76 8.44
N ILE A 316 20.90 -0.85 7.61
CA ILE A 316 19.49 -0.42 7.55
C ILE A 316 18.61 -1.62 7.15
N PHE A 317 19.03 -2.38 6.14
CA PHE A 317 18.33 -3.58 5.68
C PHE A 317 18.16 -4.62 6.81
N TYR A 318 19.27 -4.99 7.49
CA TYR A 318 19.20 -5.98 8.58
C TYR A 318 18.40 -5.48 9.77
N THR A 319 18.49 -4.19 10.10
CA THR A 319 17.66 -3.60 11.16
C THR A 319 16.18 -3.71 10.84
N ALA A 320 15.79 -3.36 9.62
CA ALA A 320 14.40 -3.48 9.16
C ALA A 320 13.93 -4.94 9.12
N LEU A 321 14.79 -5.86 8.66
CA LEU A 321 14.51 -7.29 8.63
C LEU A 321 14.23 -7.83 10.03
N VAL A 322 15.08 -7.51 11.00
CA VAL A 322 14.88 -7.94 12.40
C VAL A 322 13.58 -7.38 12.96
N MET A 323 13.29 -6.10 12.73
CA MET A 323 12.01 -5.51 13.16
C MET A 323 10.81 -6.19 12.51
N ALA A 324 10.88 -6.49 11.21
CA ALA A 324 9.83 -7.20 10.48
C ALA A 324 9.62 -8.63 11.01
N VAL A 325 10.73 -9.36 11.24
CA VAL A 325 10.68 -10.72 11.82
C VAL A 325 10.05 -10.72 13.20
N VAL A 326 10.38 -9.76 14.07
CA VAL A 326 9.79 -9.64 15.41
C VAL A 326 8.26 -9.44 15.31
N ILE A 327 7.81 -8.54 14.45
CA ILE A 327 6.37 -8.27 14.24
C ILE A 327 5.66 -9.52 13.68
N MET A 328 6.24 -10.15 12.67
CA MET A 328 5.66 -11.35 12.05
C MET A 328 5.64 -12.54 13.02
N THR A 329 6.65 -12.66 13.89
CA THR A 329 6.67 -13.66 14.97
C THR A 329 5.55 -13.41 15.97
N ALA A 330 5.34 -12.16 16.39
CA ALA A 330 4.24 -11.79 17.27
C ALA A 330 2.87 -12.10 16.60
N GLY A 331 2.72 -11.80 15.31
CA GLY A 331 1.52 -12.15 14.54
C GLY A 331 1.29 -13.66 14.43
N THR A 332 2.34 -14.44 14.23
CA THR A 332 2.26 -15.91 14.22
C THR A 332 1.84 -16.44 15.59
N ILE A 333 2.46 -15.96 16.66
CA ILE A 333 2.09 -16.36 18.04
C ILE A 333 0.62 -16.05 18.32
N LEU A 334 0.13 -14.87 17.91
CA LEU A 334 -1.28 -14.49 18.07
C LEU A 334 -2.21 -15.44 17.31
N CYS A 335 -1.88 -15.79 16.07
CA CYS A 335 -2.65 -16.74 15.26
C CYS A 335 -2.66 -18.16 15.87
N TRP A 336 -1.63 -18.54 16.63
CA TRP A 336 -1.56 -19.85 17.31
C TRP A 336 -2.23 -19.86 18.67
N ALA A 337 -2.11 -18.77 19.43
CA ALA A 337 -2.63 -18.69 20.80
C ALA A 337 -4.15 -18.57 20.84
N VAL A 338 -4.75 -17.76 19.97
CA VAL A 338 -6.19 -17.45 20.01
C VAL A 338 -6.89 -17.53 18.63
N PRO A 339 -6.64 -18.57 17.82
CA PRO A 339 -7.15 -18.63 16.45
C PRO A 339 -8.68 -18.64 16.39
N GLY A 340 -9.34 -19.35 17.32
CA GLY A 340 -10.79 -19.42 17.37
C GLY A 340 -11.45 -18.07 17.68
N TRP A 341 -10.85 -17.27 18.55
CA TRP A 341 -11.32 -15.92 18.83
C TRP A 341 -11.16 -15.02 17.61
N LEU A 342 -10.00 -15.09 16.92
CA LEU A 342 -9.73 -14.29 15.72
C LEU A 342 -10.72 -14.59 14.59
N ILE A 343 -11.00 -15.86 14.32
CA ILE A 343 -12.00 -16.25 13.31
C ILE A 343 -13.41 -15.92 13.78
N GLY A 344 -13.70 -16.09 15.07
CA GLY A 344 -14.99 -15.74 15.68
C GLY A 344 -15.39 -14.28 15.52
N LEU A 345 -14.45 -13.36 15.21
CA LEU A 345 -14.76 -11.98 14.84
C LEU A 345 -15.50 -11.87 13.49
N PHE A 346 -15.41 -12.89 12.64
CA PHE A 346 -15.95 -12.86 11.27
C PHE A 346 -17.12 -13.82 11.05
N THR A 347 -17.30 -14.83 11.92
CA THR A 347 -18.37 -15.82 11.81
C THR A 347 -18.74 -16.39 13.17
N THR A 348 -20.02 -16.73 13.33
CA THR A 348 -20.54 -17.43 14.51
C THR A 348 -20.77 -18.92 14.24
N ASN A 349 -20.56 -19.40 13.01
CA ASN A 349 -20.74 -20.79 12.63
C ASN A 349 -19.59 -21.66 13.20
N PRO A 350 -19.85 -22.63 14.08
CA PRO A 350 -18.82 -23.45 14.72
C PRO A 350 -17.96 -24.23 13.70
N ASP A 351 -18.57 -24.78 12.65
CA ASP A 351 -17.85 -25.56 11.64
C ASP A 351 -16.85 -24.66 10.88
N THR A 352 -17.28 -23.45 10.52
CA THR A 352 -16.42 -22.47 9.86
C THR A 352 -15.28 -22.01 10.78
N ILE A 353 -15.52 -21.89 12.08
CA ILE A 353 -14.49 -21.55 13.06
C ILE A 353 -13.42 -22.63 13.10
N VAL A 354 -13.80 -23.91 13.13
CA VAL A 354 -12.84 -25.04 13.12
C VAL A 354 -11.97 -25.00 11.86
N LEU A 355 -12.57 -24.83 10.69
CA LEU A 355 -11.83 -24.68 9.42
C LEU A 355 -10.86 -23.49 9.47
N GLY A 356 -11.28 -22.39 10.07
CA GLY A 356 -10.47 -21.18 10.21
C GLY A 356 -9.31 -21.32 11.18
N ILE A 357 -9.44 -22.09 12.23
CA ILE A 357 -8.37 -22.42 13.18
C ILE A 357 -7.22 -23.13 12.43
N ASP A 358 -7.55 -24.17 11.66
CA ASP A 358 -6.56 -24.93 10.90
C ASP A 358 -5.87 -24.06 9.84
N ALA A 359 -6.65 -23.28 9.10
CA ALA A 359 -6.12 -22.34 8.10
C ALA A 359 -5.16 -21.32 8.72
N LEU A 360 -5.54 -20.65 9.83
CA LEU A 360 -4.69 -19.66 10.50
C LEU A 360 -3.39 -20.27 10.99
N ARG A 361 -3.44 -21.43 11.63
CA ARG A 361 -2.25 -22.11 12.15
C ARG A 361 -1.28 -22.49 11.03
N MET A 362 -1.80 -23.04 9.91
CA MET A 362 -0.95 -23.46 8.80
C MET A 362 -0.33 -22.25 8.08
N ILE A 363 -1.14 -21.29 7.67
CA ILE A 363 -0.67 -20.17 6.84
C ILE A 363 0.26 -19.25 7.62
N SER A 364 -0.02 -19.00 8.91
CA SER A 364 0.78 -18.09 9.73
C SER A 364 2.23 -18.53 9.95
N LEU A 365 2.56 -19.80 9.75
CA LEU A 365 3.95 -20.27 9.71
C LEU A 365 4.77 -19.58 8.62
N GLY A 366 4.12 -19.20 7.52
CA GLY A 366 4.74 -18.45 6.45
C GLY A 366 5.05 -16.99 6.79
N PHE A 367 4.44 -16.39 7.82
CA PHE A 367 4.61 -14.96 8.13
C PHE A 367 6.05 -14.59 8.43
N ILE A 368 6.71 -15.35 9.31
CA ILE A 368 8.09 -15.09 9.72
C ILE A 368 9.03 -15.12 8.52
N ILE A 369 8.83 -16.11 7.64
CA ILE A 369 9.65 -16.30 6.45
C ILE A 369 9.37 -15.19 5.42
N SER A 370 8.11 -14.79 5.27
CA SER A 370 7.70 -13.73 4.34
C SER A 370 8.31 -12.35 4.70
N ALA A 371 8.69 -12.12 5.96
CA ALA A 371 9.40 -10.91 6.36
C ALA A 371 10.68 -10.69 5.53
N VAL A 372 11.36 -11.77 5.14
CA VAL A 372 12.56 -11.70 4.28
C VAL A 372 12.21 -11.15 2.90
N SER A 373 11.21 -11.74 2.24
CA SER A 373 10.78 -11.32 0.89
C SER A 373 10.30 -9.87 0.88
N VAL A 374 9.47 -9.48 1.86
CA VAL A 374 8.92 -8.12 1.97
C VAL A 374 10.02 -7.09 2.22
N THR A 375 11.00 -7.41 3.09
CA THR A 375 12.12 -6.50 3.37
C THR A 375 13.05 -6.39 2.16
N CYS A 376 13.35 -7.49 1.46
CA CYS A 376 14.15 -7.47 0.23
C CYS A 376 13.47 -6.60 -0.85
N GLN A 377 12.16 -6.73 -1.06
CA GLN A 377 11.41 -5.91 -2.01
C GLN A 377 11.50 -4.42 -1.66
N GLY A 378 11.25 -4.07 -0.39
CA GLY A 378 11.32 -2.68 0.06
C GLY A 378 12.72 -2.07 -0.06
N ALA A 379 13.76 -2.84 0.22
CA ALA A 379 15.14 -2.41 0.05
C ALA A 379 15.53 -2.25 -1.42
N LEU A 380 15.13 -3.18 -2.30
CA LEU A 380 15.33 -3.06 -3.75
C LEU A 380 14.62 -1.83 -4.33
N GLU A 381 13.39 -1.57 -3.91
CA GLU A 381 12.69 -0.33 -4.27
C GLU A 381 13.49 0.89 -3.80
N GLY A 382 13.98 0.88 -2.55
CA GLY A 382 14.83 1.94 -1.99
C GLY A 382 16.13 2.15 -2.76
N LEU A 383 16.72 1.10 -3.33
CA LEU A 383 17.88 1.16 -4.22
C LEU A 383 17.54 1.67 -5.65
N GLY A 384 16.28 1.95 -5.94
CA GLY A 384 15.83 2.30 -7.30
C GLY A 384 15.75 1.10 -8.24
N LYS A 385 15.76 -0.11 -7.70
CA LYS A 385 15.71 -1.38 -8.46
C LYS A 385 14.29 -1.95 -8.46
N GLY A 386 13.34 -1.22 -9.09
CA GLY A 386 11.92 -1.60 -9.11
C GLY A 386 11.64 -2.92 -9.84
N THR A 387 12.28 -3.15 -10.99
CA THR A 387 12.11 -4.39 -11.76
C THR A 387 12.51 -5.64 -10.98
N PRO A 388 13.68 -5.72 -10.31
CA PRO A 388 13.99 -6.83 -9.41
C PRO A 388 12.99 -7.04 -8.28
N SER A 389 12.43 -5.97 -7.70
CA SER A 389 11.34 -6.08 -6.71
C SER A 389 10.10 -6.74 -7.31
N LEU A 390 9.70 -6.34 -8.52
CA LEU A 390 8.57 -6.96 -9.23
C LEU A 390 8.83 -8.43 -9.55
N VAL A 391 10.05 -8.80 -9.94
CA VAL A 391 10.41 -10.20 -10.20
C VAL A 391 10.20 -11.07 -8.95
N ILE A 392 10.56 -10.57 -7.76
CA ILE A 392 10.30 -11.27 -6.50
C ILE A 392 8.79 -11.47 -6.29
N SER A 393 7.97 -10.43 -6.52
CA SER A 393 6.51 -10.52 -6.35
C SER A 393 5.87 -11.48 -7.35
N LEU A 394 6.29 -11.44 -8.61
CA LEU A 394 5.83 -12.37 -9.65
C LEU A 394 6.19 -13.82 -9.30
N ALA A 395 7.46 -14.04 -8.91
CA ALA A 395 7.91 -15.36 -8.47
C ALA A 395 7.06 -15.86 -7.30
N ARG A 396 6.90 -15.04 -6.26
CA ARG A 396 6.17 -15.39 -5.03
C ARG A 396 4.69 -15.71 -5.31
N TYR A 397 3.96 -14.79 -5.94
CA TYR A 397 2.51 -14.92 -6.08
C TYR A 397 2.10 -15.78 -7.27
N LEU A 398 2.64 -15.51 -8.47
CA LEU A 398 2.17 -16.10 -9.70
C LEU A 398 2.81 -17.46 -9.98
N PHE A 399 4.12 -17.59 -9.73
CA PHE A 399 4.86 -18.81 -10.09
C PHE A 399 5.04 -19.80 -8.94
N LEU A 400 4.89 -19.38 -7.69
CA LEU A 400 5.04 -20.26 -6.53
C LEU A 400 3.69 -20.51 -5.84
N ILE A 401 3.06 -19.51 -5.22
CA ILE A 401 1.87 -19.71 -4.37
C ILE A 401 0.69 -20.26 -5.18
N ILE A 402 0.34 -19.66 -6.31
CA ILE A 402 -0.82 -20.08 -7.09
C ILE A 402 -0.67 -21.50 -7.62
N PRO A 403 0.43 -21.90 -8.30
CA PRO A 403 0.61 -23.27 -8.75
C PRO A 403 0.69 -24.28 -7.62
N ALA A 404 1.39 -23.95 -6.53
CA ALA A 404 1.48 -24.84 -5.37
C ALA A 404 0.11 -25.06 -4.72
N ALA A 405 -0.69 -24.00 -4.54
CA ALA A 405 -2.05 -24.12 -4.01
C ALA A 405 -2.93 -25.01 -4.88
N PHE A 406 -2.85 -24.86 -6.20
CA PHE A 406 -3.59 -25.69 -7.14
C PHE A 406 -3.13 -27.17 -7.12
N ILE A 407 -1.81 -27.41 -7.14
CA ILE A 407 -1.25 -28.77 -7.14
C ILE A 407 -1.53 -29.46 -5.80
N LEU A 408 -1.19 -28.82 -4.68
CA LEU A 408 -1.35 -29.43 -3.36
C LEU A 408 -2.82 -29.68 -3.01
N SER A 409 -3.73 -28.77 -3.38
CA SER A 409 -5.16 -28.98 -3.16
C SER A 409 -5.70 -30.21 -3.92
N LYS A 410 -5.20 -30.44 -5.14
CA LYS A 410 -5.55 -31.63 -5.94
C LYS A 410 -4.93 -32.93 -5.40
N VAL A 411 -3.65 -32.88 -5.04
CA VAL A 411 -2.91 -34.05 -4.51
C VAL A 411 -3.49 -34.49 -3.17
N MET A 412 -3.78 -33.55 -2.29
CA MET A 412 -4.35 -33.82 -0.96
C MET A 412 -5.87 -33.98 -1.00
N GLN A 413 -6.52 -33.68 -2.11
CA GLN A 413 -7.99 -33.64 -2.23
C GLN A 413 -8.67 -32.85 -1.10
N SER A 414 -8.03 -31.78 -0.65
CA SER A 414 -8.42 -30.98 0.52
C SER A 414 -7.97 -29.53 0.37
N ALA A 415 -8.77 -28.61 0.94
CA ALA A 415 -8.40 -27.22 1.08
C ALA A 415 -7.13 -27.00 1.93
N ASN A 416 -6.77 -27.97 2.80
CA ASN A 416 -5.53 -27.93 3.57
C ASN A 416 -4.28 -27.85 2.65
N GLY A 417 -4.35 -28.39 1.44
CA GLY A 417 -3.31 -28.22 0.43
C GLY A 417 -3.09 -26.77 0.03
N VAL A 418 -4.16 -25.97 -0.02
CA VAL A 418 -4.06 -24.52 -0.26
C VAL A 418 -3.36 -23.83 0.89
N TRP A 419 -3.74 -24.15 2.14
CA TRP A 419 -3.12 -23.57 3.33
C TRP A 419 -1.64 -23.89 3.43
N LEU A 420 -1.25 -25.12 3.13
CA LEU A 420 0.13 -25.58 3.17
C LEU A 420 1.00 -24.95 2.06
N ALA A 421 0.40 -24.56 0.94
CA ALA A 421 1.11 -23.90 -0.14
C ALA A 421 1.81 -22.61 0.33
N PHE A 422 1.19 -21.83 1.23
CA PHE A 422 1.75 -20.58 1.71
C PHE A 422 3.11 -20.77 2.43
N PRO A 423 3.23 -21.51 3.54
CA PRO A 423 4.52 -21.63 4.22
C PRO A 423 5.58 -22.32 3.38
N VAL A 424 5.22 -23.31 2.57
CA VAL A 424 6.17 -24.05 1.71
C VAL A 424 6.76 -23.13 0.65
N THR A 425 5.93 -22.36 -0.03
CA THR A 425 6.39 -21.46 -1.10
C THR A 425 7.10 -20.23 -0.56
N GLU A 426 6.77 -19.76 0.66
CA GLU A 426 7.48 -18.64 1.29
C GLU A 426 8.97 -18.96 1.54
N VAL A 427 9.32 -20.21 1.83
CA VAL A 427 10.73 -20.62 1.95
C VAL A 427 11.47 -20.41 0.63
N ILE A 428 10.89 -20.88 -0.48
CA ILE A 428 11.48 -20.73 -1.82
C ILE A 428 11.53 -19.23 -2.20
N ALA A 429 10.46 -18.50 -1.94
CA ALA A 429 10.38 -17.07 -2.23
C ALA A 429 11.43 -16.28 -1.44
N ALA A 430 11.67 -16.62 -0.18
CA ALA A 430 12.70 -16.00 0.65
C ALA A 430 14.10 -16.24 0.08
N VAL A 431 14.41 -17.46 -0.35
CA VAL A 431 15.70 -17.79 -0.99
C VAL A 431 15.88 -16.98 -2.27
N ILE A 432 14.88 -16.96 -3.15
CA ILE A 432 14.90 -16.16 -4.40
C ILE A 432 15.11 -14.67 -4.06
N SER A 433 14.41 -14.16 -3.06
CA SER A 433 14.47 -12.75 -2.65
C SER A 433 15.87 -12.36 -2.18
N VAL A 434 16.51 -13.22 -1.37
CA VAL A 434 17.87 -13.00 -0.90
C VAL A 434 18.88 -13.06 -2.05
N LEU A 435 18.73 -14.01 -2.98
CA LEU A 435 19.62 -14.14 -4.13
C LEU A 435 19.51 -12.92 -5.06
N VAL A 436 18.28 -12.47 -5.35
CA VAL A 436 18.05 -11.27 -6.16
C VAL A 436 18.60 -10.03 -5.46
N TYR A 437 18.37 -9.88 -4.15
CA TYR A 437 18.88 -8.75 -3.37
C TYR A 437 20.41 -8.72 -3.37
N LYS A 438 21.06 -9.83 -3.05
CA LYS A 438 22.53 -9.94 -3.03
C LYS A 438 23.15 -9.62 -4.37
N ARG A 439 22.60 -10.16 -5.48
CA ARG A 439 23.08 -9.87 -6.83
C ARG A 439 23.03 -8.37 -7.13
N GLN A 440 21.91 -7.73 -6.83
CA GLN A 440 21.73 -6.30 -7.09
C GLN A 440 22.56 -5.41 -6.15
N HIS A 441 22.93 -5.90 -4.97
CA HIS A 441 23.79 -5.18 -4.04
C HIS A 441 25.28 -5.34 -4.41
N HIS A 442 25.74 -6.51 -4.85
CA HIS A 442 27.12 -6.74 -5.30
C HIS A 442 27.46 -5.98 -6.58
N ASP A 443 26.52 -5.89 -7.53
CA ASP A 443 26.70 -5.10 -8.77
C ASP A 443 26.93 -3.60 -8.50
N THR A 444 26.85 -3.16 -7.23
CA THR A 444 26.99 -1.75 -6.81
C THR A 444 28.25 -1.52 -5.98
N GLU A 445 28.99 -2.56 -5.58
CA GLU A 445 30.26 -2.46 -4.85
C GLU A 445 31.49 -2.58 -5.80
N GLY A 446 31.30 -3.01 -7.04
CA GLY A 446 32.32 -3.07 -8.10
C GLY A 446 32.18 -1.90 -9.06
#